data_ac107d48402a3e7460997da903d2e7dd
#
_entry.id   ac107d48402a3e7460997da903d2e7dd
#
_cell.length_a   1.000
_cell.length_b   1.000
_cell.length_c   1.000
_cell.angle_alpha   90.00
_cell.angle_beta   90.00
_cell.angle_gamma   90.00
#
_symmetry.space_group_name_H-M   'P 1'
#
loop_
_entity.id
_entity.type
_entity.pdbx_description
1 polymer ?
#
loop_
_entity_poly.entity_id
_entity_poly.type
_entity_poly.pdbx_seq_one_letter_code
_entity_poly.pdbx_strand_id
1 'polypeptide(L)'
;MNPPNENVLVIRRELFDELGSFQGLNFEPEKYLRAILSRGSNFFIPRPEAETNPAYKQIIPYALIAFEKTVLHYVRGKKAGEQRLVAKGSIGIGGHMNETDESLFAMDEQAYRAGVEREVNEEIKIDTSFEDRIVALLNDDSTEVGRVHLGIVHIFNLKEPKVQKREAMITGLTFLTKEELIARRESLESWSQICLDSLDHFLS
;
A
#
# COMPACT_ATOMS: atom_id res chain seq x y z
N MET A 1 -9.12 3.37 15.90
CA MET A 1 -8.48 4.65 16.38
C MET A 1 -7.01 4.35 16.39
N ASN A 2 -6.25 4.93 15.47
CA ASN A 2 -4.79 4.83 15.54
C ASN A 2 -4.33 5.48 16.84
N PRO A 3 -3.42 4.86 17.60
CA PRO A 3 -2.93 5.45 18.82
C PRO A 3 -2.27 6.82 18.50
N PRO A 4 -2.51 7.85 19.32
CA PRO A 4 -1.98 9.20 19.09
C PRO A 4 -0.45 9.32 19.11
N ASN A 5 0.27 8.21 19.31
CA ASN A 5 1.74 8.12 19.42
C ASN A 5 2.32 7.01 18.55
N GLU A 6 1.74 6.72 17.39
CA GLU A 6 2.31 5.74 16.46
C GLU A 6 3.52 6.33 15.75
N ASN A 7 4.65 5.62 15.78
CA ASN A 7 5.79 5.91 14.92
C ASN A 7 5.65 5.10 13.62
N VAL A 8 5.96 5.75 12.48
CA VAL A 8 5.82 5.17 11.15
C VAL A 8 7.16 5.12 10.44
N LEU A 9 7.33 4.11 9.59
CA LEU A 9 8.54 3.91 8.80
C LEU A 9 8.65 4.96 7.71
N VAL A 10 9.80 5.65 7.67
CA VAL A 10 10.10 6.66 6.66
C VAL A 10 11.48 6.47 6.06
N ILE A 11 11.66 7.05 4.88
CA ILE A 11 12.96 7.36 4.29
C ILE A 11 13.09 8.89 4.14
N ARG A 12 14.31 9.39 4.03
CA ARG A 12 14.55 10.77 3.62
C ARG A 12 14.12 10.97 2.17
N ARG A 13 13.47 12.09 1.87
CA ARG A 13 13.11 12.47 0.50
C ARG A 13 14.35 12.53 -0.40
N GLU A 14 15.49 13.02 0.12
CA GLU A 14 16.76 13.06 -0.59
C GLU A 14 17.18 11.70 -1.15
N LEU A 15 17.03 10.61 -0.39
CA LEU A 15 17.32 9.26 -0.86
C LEU A 15 16.44 8.88 -2.08
N PHE A 16 15.15 9.20 -2.02
CA PHE A 16 14.25 8.94 -3.15
C PHE A 16 14.65 9.74 -4.39
N ASP A 17 15.06 11.01 -4.22
CA ASP A 17 15.50 11.88 -5.31
C ASP A 17 16.84 11.40 -5.91
N GLU A 18 17.81 10.97 -5.09
CA GLU A 18 19.09 10.39 -5.54
C GLU A 18 18.89 9.07 -6.31
N LEU A 19 17.92 8.26 -5.94
CA LEU A 19 17.56 7.04 -6.66
C LEU A 19 16.87 7.33 -8.00
N GLY A 20 16.42 8.55 -8.22
CA GLY A 20 15.67 8.99 -9.39
C GLY A 20 14.17 9.02 -9.08
N SER A 21 13.68 10.15 -8.57
CA SER A 21 12.25 10.36 -8.30
C SER A 21 11.41 10.21 -9.58
N PHE A 22 10.19 9.72 -9.42
CA PHE A 22 9.25 9.47 -10.50
C PHE A 22 7.83 9.87 -10.08
N GLN A 23 6.91 9.96 -11.03
CA GLN A 23 5.48 10.14 -10.81
C GLN A 23 4.71 8.95 -11.39
N GLY A 24 3.70 8.46 -10.68
CA GLY A 24 2.94 7.27 -11.05
C GLY A 24 3.62 5.98 -10.61
N LEU A 25 3.71 4.98 -11.48
CA LEU A 25 4.30 3.67 -11.21
C LEU A 25 5.73 3.56 -11.75
N ASN A 26 6.59 2.89 -10.98
CA ASN A 26 7.91 2.46 -11.41
C ASN A 26 7.97 0.92 -11.31
N PHE A 27 8.20 0.26 -12.45
CA PHE A 27 8.22 -1.21 -12.56
C PHE A 27 9.61 -1.83 -12.34
N GLU A 28 10.57 -1.05 -11.86
CA GLU A 28 11.91 -1.50 -11.48
C GLU A 28 12.12 -1.36 -9.95
N PRO A 29 11.30 -2.03 -9.11
CA PRO A 29 11.31 -1.83 -7.66
C PRO A 29 12.63 -2.23 -7.01
N GLU A 30 13.36 -3.23 -7.55
CA GLU A 30 14.56 -3.82 -6.98
C GLU A 30 15.64 -2.79 -6.60
N LYS A 31 15.86 -1.80 -7.48
CA LYS A 31 16.83 -0.73 -7.26
C LYS A 31 16.52 0.06 -5.98
N TYR A 32 15.26 0.41 -5.82
CA TYR A 32 14.78 1.21 -4.69
C TYR A 32 14.71 0.39 -3.41
N LEU A 33 14.19 -0.83 -3.47
CA LEU A 33 14.04 -1.72 -2.31
C LEU A 33 15.37 -2.01 -1.64
N ARG A 34 16.41 -2.30 -2.43
CA ARG A 34 17.77 -2.52 -1.88
C ARG A 34 18.27 -1.31 -1.09
N ALA A 35 18.01 -0.10 -1.56
CA ALA A 35 18.40 1.11 -0.88
C ALA A 35 17.48 1.40 0.32
N ILE A 36 16.17 1.34 0.15
CA ILE A 36 15.15 1.64 1.18
C ILE A 36 15.27 0.69 2.38
N LEU A 37 15.45 -0.62 2.12
CA LEU A 37 15.53 -1.65 3.15
C LEU A 37 16.98 -1.88 3.64
N SER A 38 17.95 -1.08 3.19
CA SER A 38 19.29 -1.16 3.71
C SER A 38 19.39 -0.52 5.09
N ARG A 39 20.30 -1.04 5.91
CA ARG A 39 20.50 -0.57 7.29
C ARG A 39 20.87 0.92 7.31
N GLY A 40 20.12 1.72 8.05
CA GLY A 40 20.34 3.16 8.23
C GLY A 40 19.72 4.04 7.16
N SER A 41 19.10 3.46 6.12
CA SER A 41 18.38 4.23 5.10
C SER A 41 16.92 4.51 5.47
N ASN A 42 16.35 3.72 6.37
CA ASN A 42 15.00 3.86 6.89
C ASN A 42 15.04 4.03 8.42
N PHE A 43 14.04 4.64 8.98
CA PHE A 43 13.89 4.88 10.42
C PHE A 43 12.44 5.23 10.76
N PHE A 44 12.12 5.24 12.05
CA PHE A 44 10.78 5.56 12.54
C PHE A 44 10.71 6.97 13.09
N ILE A 45 9.64 7.69 12.78
CA ILE A 45 9.32 9.01 13.34
C ILE A 45 7.84 9.07 13.73
N PRO A 46 7.46 10.00 14.64
CA PRO A 46 6.07 10.20 14.99
C PRO A 46 5.19 10.47 13.75
N ARG A 47 4.10 9.73 13.60
CA ARG A 47 3.19 9.86 12.47
C ARG A 47 2.71 11.29 12.19
N PRO A 48 2.35 12.13 13.20
CA PRO A 48 1.96 13.51 12.94
C PRO A 48 3.06 14.36 12.28
N GLU A 49 4.33 14.06 12.58
CA GLU A 49 5.48 14.69 11.90
C GLU A 49 5.60 14.18 10.47
N ALA A 50 5.55 12.86 10.28
CA ALA A 50 5.64 12.25 8.95
C ALA A 50 4.55 12.74 7.99
N GLU A 51 3.33 12.94 8.47
CA GLU A 51 2.18 13.38 7.65
C GLU A 51 2.27 14.83 7.16
N THR A 52 3.12 15.66 7.78
CA THR A 52 3.21 17.09 7.46
C THR A 52 4.58 17.54 6.96
N ASN A 53 5.59 16.67 7.00
CA ASN A 53 6.96 17.01 6.66
C ASN A 53 7.40 16.38 5.32
N PRO A 54 7.45 17.15 4.22
CA PRO A 54 7.82 16.63 2.91
C PRO A 54 9.31 16.26 2.76
N ALA A 55 10.12 16.46 3.80
CA ALA A 55 11.50 15.95 3.84
C ALA A 55 11.56 14.42 4.01
N TYR A 56 10.42 13.79 4.27
CA TYR A 56 10.30 12.35 4.43
C TYR A 56 9.27 11.75 3.48
N LYS A 57 9.44 10.47 3.15
CA LYS A 57 8.46 9.61 2.50
C LYS A 57 8.13 8.44 3.42
N GLN A 58 6.86 8.33 3.82
CA GLN A 58 6.35 7.19 4.56
C GLN A 58 6.26 5.98 3.62
N ILE A 59 6.79 4.85 4.06
CA ILE A 59 6.74 3.60 3.29
C ILE A 59 5.42 2.90 3.56
N ILE A 60 4.62 2.76 2.51
CA ILE A 60 3.28 2.18 2.56
C ILE A 60 3.24 0.93 1.70
N PRO A 61 3.13 -0.28 2.26
CA PRO A 61 2.72 -1.45 1.48
C PRO A 61 1.32 -1.19 0.90
N TYR A 62 1.14 -1.53 -0.37
CA TYR A 62 -0.12 -1.41 -1.08
C TYR A 62 -0.41 -2.72 -1.81
N ALA A 63 -1.18 -3.61 -1.16
CA ALA A 63 -1.41 -4.97 -1.62
C ALA A 63 -2.68 -5.06 -2.47
N LEU A 64 -2.52 -5.39 -3.76
CA LEU A 64 -3.59 -5.79 -4.66
C LEU A 64 -3.85 -7.28 -4.47
N ILE A 65 -5.08 -7.65 -4.12
CA ILE A 65 -5.46 -9.06 -3.93
C ILE A 65 -6.11 -9.55 -5.22
N ALA A 66 -5.44 -10.45 -5.93
CA ALA A 66 -5.85 -10.93 -7.24
C ALA A 66 -6.29 -12.40 -7.22
N PHE A 67 -7.28 -12.71 -8.03
CA PHE A 67 -7.66 -14.07 -8.37
C PHE A 67 -7.94 -14.14 -9.88
N GLU A 68 -7.16 -14.93 -10.60
CA GLU A 68 -7.18 -15.02 -12.07
C GLU A 68 -7.03 -13.62 -12.71
N LYS A 69 -8.03 -13.15 -13.46
CA LYS A 69 -8.06 -11.82 -14.11
C LYS A 69 -8.87 -10.78 -13.36
N THR A 70 -9.13 -11.01 -12.09
CA THR A 70 -9.90 -10.09 -11.23
C THR A 70 -9.08 -9.61 -10.05
N VAL A 71 -9.44 -8.45 -9.51
CA VAL A 71 -8.84 -7.86 -8.31
C VAL A 71 -9.92 -7.54 -7.30
N LEU A 72 -9.60 -7.73 -6.03
CA LEU A 72 -10.47 -7.40 -4.93
C LEU A 72 -10.70 -5.89 -4.89
N HIS A 73 -11.97 -5.51 -4.94
CA HIS A 73 -12.44 -4.15 -4.76
C HIS A 73 -13.25 -4.06 -3.48
N TYR A 74 -13.13 -2.95 -2.77
CA TYR A 74 -13.95 -2.65 -1.60
C TYR A 74 -14.23 -1.15 -1.50
N VAL A 75 -15.17 -0.77 -0.63
CA VAL A 75 -15.53 0.62 -0.36
C VAL A 75 -15.20 0.95 1.09
N ARG A 76 -14.48 2.05 1.32
CA ARG A 76 -14.16 2.52 2.67
C ARG A 76 -15.39 3.13 3.35
N GLY A 77 -15.73 2.63 4.52
CA GLY A 77 -16.90 3.08 5.30
C GLY A 77 -16.66 4.44 5.99
N LYS A 78 -17.74 5.05 6.49
CA LYS A 78 -17.76 6.40 7.08
C LYS A 78 -16.92 6.63 8.35
N LYS A 79 -16.38 5.59 8.96
CA LYS A 79 -15.53 5.67 10.17
C LYS A 79 -14.04 5.52 9.89
N ALA A 80 -13.63 5.41 8.63
CA ALA A 80 -12.21 5.38 8.26
C ALA A 80 -11.52 6.67 8.73
N GLY A 81 -10.33 6.57 9.31
CA GLY A 81 -9.61 7.71 9.90
C GLY A 81 -9.33 8.85 8.93
N GLU A 82 -9.31 8.58 7.61
CA GLU A 82 -9.20 9.59 6.56
C GLU A 82 -10.57 9.93 5.97
N GLN A 83 -11.18 11.00 6.45
CA GLN A 83 -12.52 11.44 6.00
C GLN A 83 -12.65 11.63 4.48
N ARG A 84 -11.56 11.99 3.80
CA ARG A 84 -11.52 12.19 2.34
C ARG A 84 -11.67 10.91 1.52
N LEU A 85 -11.34 9.74 2.09
CA LEU A 85 -11.48 8.42 1.45
C LEU A 85 -12.83 7.75 1.76
N VAL A 86 -13.67 8.40 2.56
CA VAL A 86 -15.00 7.90 2.89
C VAL A 86 -15.84 7.76 1.62
N ALA A 87 -16.42 6.58 1.42
CA ALA A 87 -17.18 6.17 0.25
C ALA A 87 -16.38 6.08 -1.07
N LYS A 88 -15.04 6.24 -1.04
CA LYS A 88 -14.20 5.91 -2.18
C LYS A 88 -13.97 4.40 -2.27
N GLY A 89 -13.97 3.90 -3.50
CA GLY A 89 -13.56 2.52 -3.79
C GLY A 89 -12.04 2.39 -3.75
N SER A 90 -11.56 1.24 -3.31
CA SER A 90 -10.14 0.88 -3.36
C SER A 90 -9.96 -0.52 -3.94
N ILE A 91 -8.84 -0.73 -4.63
CA ILE A 91 -8.38 -2.06 -5.11
C ILE A 91 -7.11 -2.52 -4.38
N GLY A 92 -6.56 -1.69 -3.49
CA GLY A 92 -5.38 -2.04 -2.71
C GLY A 92 -5.60 -1.85 -1.22
N ILE A 93 -5.06 -2.76 -0.44
CA ILE A 93 -4.99 -2.68 1.01
C ILE A 93 -3.64 -2.08 1.35
N GLY A 94 -3.62 -1.01 2.12
CA GLY A 94 -2.40 -0.34 2.52
C GLY A 94 -2.48 0.20 3.93
N GLY A 95 -1.35 0.20 4.60
CA GLY A 95 -1.23 0.72 5.96
C GLY A 95 0.18 1.18 6.28
N HIS A 96 0.38 1.66 7.49
CA HIS A 96 1.68 2.17 7.93
C HIS A 96 2.52 1.06 8.56
N MET A 97 3.74 0.92 8.10
CA MET A 97 4.75 0.14 8.80
C MET A 97 5.07 0.82 10.13
N ASN A 98 5.00 0.11 11.23
CA ASN A 98 5.24 0.66 12.57
C ASN A 98 6.36 -0.08 13.31
N GLU A 99 6.75 0.43 14.48
CA GLU A 99 7.87 -0.13 15.26
C GLU A 99 7.68 -1.59 15.69
N THR A 100 6.46 -2.10 15.75
CA THR A 100 6.21 -3.49 16.10
C THR A 100 6.58 -4.46 14.98
N ASP A 101 6.73 -3.96 13.75
CA ASP A 101 7.17 -4.72 12.58
C ASP A 101 8.71 -4.84 12.54
N GLU A 102 9.43 -4.04 13.32
CA GLU A 102 10.88 -4.00 13.33
C GLU A 102 11.45 -5.29 13.95
N SER A 103 12.44 -5.89 13.28
CA SER A 103 13.32 -6.86 13.94
C SER A 103 14.28 -6.12 14.87
N LEU A 104 14.85 -6.79 15.88
CA LEU A 104 15.74 -6.21 16.91
C LEU A 104 16.87 -5.28 16.41
N PHE A 105 17.10 -5.18 15.10
CA PHE A 105 18.27 -4.48 14.55
C PHE A 105 17.99 -3.49 13.43
N ALA A 106 16.92 -3.65 12.65
CA ALA A 106 16.48 -2.73 11.58
C ALA A 106 15.23 -3.25 10.86
N MET A 107 14.53 -2.39 10.12
CA MET A 107 13.55 -2.82 9.12
C MET A 107 14.32 -3.41 7.93
N ASP A 108 14.45 -4.73 7.93
CA ASP A 108 14.95 -5.50 6.80
C ASP A 108 13.79 -6.07 5.95
N GLU A 109 14.12 -6.80 4.88
CA GLU A 109 13.10 -7.37 3.99
C GLU A 109 12.16 -8.34 4.71
N GLN A 110 12.66 -9.12 5.67
CA GLN A 110 11.83 -10.08 6.41
C GLN A 110 10.85 -9.37 7.33
N ALA A 111 11.31 -8.37 8.09
CA ALA A 111 10.47 -7.54 8.95
C ALA A 111 9.44 -6.77 8.12
N TYR A 112 9.85 -6.23 6.97
CA TYR A 112 8.95 -5.56 6.03
C TYR A 112 7.81 -6.49 5.57
N ARG A 113 8.14 -7.72 5.11
CA ARG A 113 7.12 -8.68 4.67
C ARG A 113 6.16 -9.08 5.78
N ALA A 114 6.65 -9.26 7.00
CA ALA A 114 5.80 -9.55 8.17
C ALA A 114 4.82 -8.39 8.45
N GLY A 115 5.27 -7.14 8.33
CA GLY A 115 4.43 -5.96 8.45
C GLY A 115 3.37 -5.86 7.35
N VAL A 116 3.72 -6.19 6.10
CA VAL A 116 2.74 -6.28 4.99
C VAL A 116 1.63 -7.28 5.31
N GLU A 117 2.00 -8.49 5.76
CA GLU A 117 1.03 -9.52 6.13
C GLU A 117 0.15 -9.08 7.31
N ARG A 118 0.72 -8.38 8.29
CA ARG A 118 -0.04 -7.82 9.43
C ARG A 118 -1.10 -6.83 8.94
N GLU A 119 -0.71 -5.82 8.14
CA GLU A 119 -1.63 -4.81 7.60
C GLU A 119 -2.77 -5.44 6.80
N VAL A 120 -2.45 -6.37 5.89
CA VAL A 120 -3.49 -7.09 5.12
C VAL A 120 -4.41 -7.88 6.05
N ASN A 121 -3.84 -8.58 7.05
CA ASN A 121 -4.61 -9.39 7.99
C ASN A 121 -5.47 -8.58 8.97
N GLU A 122 -5.14 -7.33 9.24
CA GLU A 122 -6.00 -6.43 10.02
C GLU A 122 -7.29 -6.10 9.28
N GLU A 123 -7.21 -5.85 7.97
CA GLU A 123 -8.35 -5.46 7.15
C GLU A 123 -9.18 -6.65 6.64
N ILE A 124 -8.52 -7.72 6.17
CA ILE A 124 -9.18 -8.90 5.58
C ILE A 124 -8.59 -10.20 6.09
N LYS A 125 -9.36 -11.28 5.97
CA LYS A 125 -8.90 -12.66 6.13
C LYS A 125 -8.83 -13.35 4.78
N ILE A 126 -7.67 -13.86 4.41
CA ILE A 126 -7.46 -14.68 3.22
C ILE A 126 -7.48 -16.14 3.65
N ASP A 127 -8.48 -16.91 3.21
CA ASP A 127 -8.68 -18.32 3.56
C ASP A 127 -8.22 -19.27 2.44
N THR A 128 -7.12 -18.92 1.78
CA THR A 128 -6.48 -19.72 0.73
C THR A 128 -4.98 -19.42 0.69
N SER A 129 -4.20 -20.28 0.04
CA SER A 129 -2.80 -19.97 -0.23
C SER A 129 -2.68 -18.93 -1.35
N PHE A 130 -1.62 -18.13 -1.30
CA PHE A 130 -1.32 -17.09 -2.29
C PHE A 130 0.18 -16.98 -2.53
N GLU A 131 0.54 -16.35 -3.62
CA GLU A 131 1.91 -15.92 -3.94
C GLU A 131 1.97 -14.39 -3.81
N ASP A 132 2.93 -13.89 -3.02
CA ASP A 132 3.23 -12.46 -2.89
C ASP A 132 4.40 -12.06 -3.77
N ARG A 133 4.18 -11.07 -4.66
CA ARG A 133 5.22 -10.45 -5.47
C ARG A 133 5.16 -8.93 -5.35
N ILE A 134 6.31 -8.28 -5.17
CA ILE A 134 6.42 -6.82 -5.36
C ILE A 134 6.52 -6.56 -6.85
N VAL A 135 5.63 -5.73 -7.39
CA VAL A 135 5.48 -5.51 -8.83
C VAL A 135 5.80 -4.08 -9.27
N ALA A 136 5.73 -3.12 -8.37
CA ALA A 136 6.05 -1.72 -8.66
C ALA A 136 6.27 -0.91 -7.39
N LEU A 137 6.79 0.30 -7.56
CA LEU A 137 6.65 1.40 -6.60
C LEU A 137 5.62 2.40 -7.13
N LEU A 138 4.95 3.09 -6.21
CA LEU A 138 3.94 4.11 -6.52
C LEU A 138 4.27 5.42 -5.81
N ASN A 139 4.40 6.49 -6.60
CA ASN A 139 4.55 7.85 -6.08
C ASN A 139 3.53 8.79 -6.72
N ASP A 140 2.86 9.60 -5.91
CA ASP A 140 1.91 10.60 -6.40
C ASP A 140 2.10 11.94 -5.68
N ASP A 141 3.02 12.74 -6.17
CA ASP A 141 3.33 14.07 -5.61
C ASP A 141 2.29 15.16 -5.99
N SER A 142 1.21 14.79 -6.70
CA SER A 142 0.15 15.74 -7.09
C SER A 142 -0.71 16.21 -5.92
N THR A 143 -0.73 15.44 -4.82
CA THR A 143 -1.48 15.75 -3.61
C THR A 143 -0.58 15.97 -2.40
N GLU A 144 -1.03 16.72 -1.40
CA GLU A 144 -0.26 16.93 -0.16
C GLU A 144 0.08 15.60 0.52
N VAL A 145 -0.86 14.67 0.54
CA VAL A 145 -0.65 13.34 1.12
C VAL A 145 0.31 12.50 0.29
N GLY A 146 0.16 12.50 -1.01
CA GLY A 146 1.07 11.74 -1.88
C GLY A 146 2.52 12.20 -1.76
N ARG A 147 2.75 13.51 -1.50
CA ARG A 147 4.11 14.05 -1.30
C ARG A 147 4.87 13.42 -0.14
N VAL A 148 4.17 12.94 0.87
CA VAL A 148 4.78 12.33 2.07
C VAL A 148 4.63 10.80 2.10
N HIS A 149 4.11 10.17 1.03
CA HIS A 149 3.96 8.72 0.93
C HIS A 149 4.69 8.15 -0.28
N LEU A 150 5.21 6.94 -0.14
CA LEU A 150 5.76 6.10 -1.22
C LEU A 150 5.18 4.69 -1.07
N GLY A 151 4.40 4.27 -2.07
CA GLY A 151 3.78 2.96 -2.10
C GLY A 151 4.76 1.89 -2.60
N ILE A 152 4.77 0.73 -1.95
CA ILE A 152 5.37 -0.49 -2.47
C ILE A 152 4.19 -1.39 -2.88
N VAL A 153 4.01 -1.57 -4.19
CA VAL A 153 2.87 -2.29 -4.74
C VAL A 153 3.16 -3.79 -4.74
N HIS A 154 2.34 -4.52 -4.00
CA HIS A 154 2.31 -5.97 -3.97
C HIS A 154 1.16 -6.52 -4.79
N ILE A 155 1.32 -7.71 -5.36
CA ILE A 155 0.24 -8.53 -5.88
C ILE A 155 0.18 -9.84 -5.10
N PHE A 156 -0.95 -10.11 -4.47
CA PHE A 156 -1.23 -11.38 -3.80
C PHE A 156 -2.10 -12.22 -4.74
N ASN A 157 -1.47 -13.15 -5.46
CA ASN A 157 -2.16 -14.06 -6.37
C ASN A 157 -2.78 -15.23 -5.60
N LEU A 158 -4.08 -15.21 -5.40
CA LEU A 158 -4.82 -16.23 -4.67
C LEU A 158 -5.02 -17.51 -5.52
N LYS A 159 -5.03 -18.67 -4.84
CA LYS A 159 -5.42 -19.94 -5.48
C LYS A 159 -6.94 -20.12 -5.55
N GLU A 160 -7.69 -19.48 -4.66
CA GLU A 160 -9.15 -19.47 -4.63
C GLU A 160 -9.65 -18.10 -4.13
N PRO A 161 -10.80 -17.57 -4.58
CA PRO A 161 -11.30 -16.26 -4.21
C PRO A 161 -11.93 -16.25 -2.79
N LYS A 162 -11.24 -16.82 -1.82
CA LYS A 162 -11.72 -16.99 -0.44
C LYS A 162 -11.19 -15.85 0.44
N VAL A 163 -11.89 -14.73 0.44
CA VAL A 163 -11.56 -13.56 1.25
C VAL A 163 -12.77 -13.12 2.05
N GLN A 164 -12.54 -12.77 3.31
CA GLN A 164 -13.56 -12.25 4.22
C GLN A 164 -13.07 -10.94 4.83
N LYS A 165 -13.98 -9.99 5.08
CA LYS A 165 -13.63 -8.76 5.80
C LYS A 165 -13.38 -9.07 7.28
N ARG A 166 -12.38 -8.43 7.86
CA ARG A 166 -12.17 -8.37 9.31
C ARG A 166 -12.56 -7.01 9.86
N GLU A 167 -12.20 -5.95 9.18
CA GLU A 167 -12.51 -4.61 9.62
C GLU A 167 -13.95 -4.23 9.26
N ALA A 168 -14.68 -3.66 10.25
CA ALA A 168 -16.08 -3.24 10.08
C ALA A 168 -16.24 -2.10 9.03
N MET A 169 -15.16 -1.38 8.79
CA MET A 169 -15.13 -0.22 7.87
C MET A 169 -14.96 -0.61 6.41
N ILE A 170 -14.64 -1.86 6.12
CA ILE A 170 -14.64 -2.39 4.75
C ILE A 170 -16.05 -2.86 4.38
N THR A 171 -16.56 -2.37 3.26
CA THR A 171 -17.86 -2.74 2.70
C THR A 171 -17.74 -3.04 1.21
N GLY A 172 -18.69 -3.79 0.65
CA GLY A 172 -18.73 -4.06 -0.79
C GLY A 172 -17.56 -4.89 -1.31
N LEU A 173 -17.03 -5.81 -0.50
CA LEU A 173 -15.91 -6.67 -0.85
C LEU A 173 -16.27 -7.60 -1.99
N THR A 174 -15.66 -7.42 -3.17
CA THR A 174 -15.94 -8.22 -4.37
C THR A 174 -14.76 -8.23 -5.32
N PHE A 175 -14.55 -9.33 -6.04
CA PHE A 175 -13.58 -9.40 -7.13
C PHE A 175 -14.19 -8.81 -8.40
N LEU A 176 -13.49 -7.88 -9.05
CA LEU A 176 -13.91 -7.20 -10.27
C LEU A 176 -12.87 -7.34 -11.36
N THR A 177 -13.33 -7.42 -12.60
CA THR A 177 -12.47 -7.35 -13.78
C THR A 177 -11.98 -5.92 -14.01
N LYS A 178 -10.99 -5.78 -14.88
CA LYS A 178 -10.49 -4.45 -15.28
C LYS A 178 -11.59 -3.58 -15.88
N GLU A 179 -12.45 -4.15 -16.73
CA GLU A 179 -13.55 -3.43 -17.38
C GLU A 179 -14.58 -2.91 -16.36
N GLU A 180 -14.91 -3.73 -15.37
CA GLU A 180 -15.81 -3.33 -14.28
C GLU A 180 -15.21 -2.24 -13.40
N LEU A 181 -13.89 -2.25 -13.18
CA LEU A 181 -13.16 -1.21 -12.45
C LEU A 181 -13.07 0.08 -13.26
N ILE A 182 -12.82 0.01 -14.57
CA ILE A 182 -12.83 1.18 -15.47
C ILE A 182 -14.19 1.89 -15.42
N ALA A 183 -15.30 1.13 -15.41
CA ALA A 183 -16.64 1.70 -15.29
C ALA A 183 -16.89 2.44 -13.95
N ARG A 184 -16.06 2.17 -12.93
CA ARG A 184 -16.12 2.79 -11.59
C ARG A 184 -14.97 3.77 -11.30
N ARG A 185 -14.10 4.06 -12.28
CA ARG A 185 -12.86 4.81 -12.12
C ARG A 185 -13.00 6.06 -11.27
N GLU A 186 -13.99 6.90 -11.56
CA GLU A 186 -14.22 8.18 -10.87
C GLU A 186 -14.52 8.02 -9.37
N SER A 187 -15.03 6.86 -8.97
CA SER A 187 -15.30 6.54 -7.57
C SER A 187 -14.11 5.93 -6.83
N LEU A 188 -13.02 5.58 -7.53
CA LEU A 188 -11.82 5.02 -6.92
C LEU A 188 -10.94 6.12 -6.29
N GLU A 189 -10.16 5.77 -5.28
CA GLU A 189 -9.07 6.60 -4.77
C GLU A 189 -7.92 6.72 -5.79
N SER A 190 -7.06 7.75 -5.65
CA SER A 190 -6.03 8.08 -6.64
C SER A 190 -5.05 6.93 -6.90
N TRP A 191 -4.55 6.27 -5.86
CA TRP A 191 -3.62 5.15 -6.00
C TRP A 191 -4.26 3.95 -6.71
N SER A 192 -5.53 3.68 -6.43
CA SER A 192 -6.31 2.66 -7.14
C SER A 192 -6.47 3.00 -8.62
N GLN A 193 -6.70 4.28 -8.96
CA GLN A 193 -6.78 4.71 -10.37
C GLN A 193 -5.45 4.54 -11.10
N ILE A 194 -4.34 4.89 -10.45
CA ILE A 194 -2.98 4.73 -11.01
C ILE A 194 -2.69 3.24 -11.25
N CYS A 195 -2.99 2.37 -10.28
CA CYS A 195 -2.80 0.93 -10.43
C CYS A 195 -3.71 0.31 -11.49
N LEU A 196 -4.95 0.79 -11.61
CA LEU A 196 -5.92 0.32 -12.62
C LEU A 196 -5.39 0.50 -14.05
N ASP A 197 -4.70 1.61 -14.32
CA ASP A 197 -4.14 1.89 -15.66
C ASP A 197 -3.11 0.83 -16.10
N SER A 198 -2.46 0.18 -15.15
CA SER A 198 -1.42 -0.83 -15.40
C SER A 198 -1.82 -2.24 -14.95
N LEU A 199 -3.11 -2.49 -14.71
CA LEU A 199 -3.59 -3.73 -14.11
C LEU A 199 -3.23 -4.97 -14.93
N ASP A 200 -3.26 -4.89 -16.28
CA ASP A 200 -2.87 -6.03 -17.14
C ASP A 200 -1.40 -6.43 -16.95
N HIS A 201 -0.53 -5.46 -16.67
CA HIS A 201 0.88 -5.72 -16.38
C HIS A 201 1.07 -6.46 -15.06
N PHE A 202 0.21 -6.21 -14.08
CA PHE A 202 0.27 -6.87 -12.78
C PHE A 202 -0.28 -8.30 -12.80
N LEU A 203 -1.30 -8.54 -13.65
CA LEU A 203 -2.01 -9.82 -13.76
C LEU A 203 -1.44 -10.77 -14.83
N SER A 204 -0.36 -10.37 -15.52
CA SER A 204 0.32 -11.16 -16.54
C SER A 204 1.17 -12.31 -15.97
#